data_2d29f54ea605979bf376416ab09e8661
#
_entry.id   2d29f54ea605979bf376416ab09e8661
#
_cell.length_a   1.000
_cell.length_b   1.000
_cell.length_c   1.000
_cell.angle_alpha   90.00
_cell.angle_beta   90.00
_cell.angle_gamma   90.00
#
_symmetry.space_group_name_H-M   'P 1'
#
loop_
_entity.id
_entity.type
_entity.pdbx_description
1 polymer ?
#
loop_
_entity_poly.entity_id
_entity_poly.type
_entity_poly.pdbx_seq_one_letter_code
_entity_poly.pdbx_strand_id
1 'polypeptide(L)'
;GIENRVPTRTFDRELTLNVGNKRVELTNVGPAHTRGDVLVHVPEDKTIFTGDIVFVGGHPVMWAGPVGNWIDACDHILGLDIETVVPGHGPVSGKEEVGALKAYLAELRYESRKRYDAGLDWVAASEEIIADFFNHWIDRERVFINVNTLYREFDKDAKPPAAMKVFAEMAKW
;
A
#
# COMPACT_ATOMS: atom_id res chain seq x y z
N GLY A 1 -10.47 -30.08 11.67
CA GLY A 1 -9.53 -29.05 12.10
C GLY A 1 -8.94 -28.38 10.89
N ILE A 2 -8.44 -27.14 11.05
CA ILE A 2 -7.72 -26.43 10.00
C ILE A 2 -6.24 -26.81 10.14
N GLU A 3 -5.63 -27.35 9.08
CA GLU A 3 -4.19 -27.59 9.04
C GLU A 3 -3.51 -26.43 8.30
N ASN A 4 -2.55 -25.79 8.94
CA ASN A 4 -1.71 -24.80 8.27
C ASN A 4 -0.73 -25.53 7.34
N ARG A 5 -0.82 -25.25 6.05
CA ARG A 5 0.17 -25.70 5.06
C ARG A 5 1.08 -24.52 4.72
N VAL A 6 2.35 -24.67 5.06
CA VAL A 6 3.39 -23.71 4.67
C VAL A 6 3.75 -23.88 3.19
N PRO A 7 4.23 -22.83 2.51
CA PRO A 7 4.75 -22.95 1.15
C PRO A 7 5.87 -23.97 1.07
N THR A 8 5.89 -24.75 -0.02
CA THR A 8 6.94 -25.76 -0.28
C THR A 8 8.19 -25.12 -0.91
N ARG A 9 8.07 -23.89 -1.41
CA ARG A 9 9.16 -23.12 -1.97
C ARG A 9 9.04 -21.66 -1.51
N THR A 10 10.13 -21.10 -1.07
CA THR A 10 10.27 -19.70 -0.65
C THR A 10 11.31 -18.99 -1.50
N PHE A 11 11.29 -17.69 -1.55
CA PHE A 11 12.27 -16.85 -2.24
C PHE A 11 12.41 -15.51 -1.51
N ASP A 12 13.53 -14.83 -1.73
CA ASP A 12 13.82 -13.55 -1.05
C ASP A 12 13.37 -12.36 -1.89
N ARG A 13 13.77 -12.31 -3.17
CA ARG A 13 13.51 -11.15 -4.04
C ARG A 13 12.69 -11.49 -5.27
N GLU A 14 13.09 -12.50 -6.01
CA GLU A 14 12.47 -12.87 -7.28
C GLU A 14 12.34 -14.39 -7.40
N LEU A 15 11.29 -14.82 -8.06
CA LEU A 15 11.07 -16.20 -8.43
C LEU A 15 10.34 -16.27 -9.76
N THR A 16 10.88 -17.04 -10.69
CA THR A 16 10.19 -17.34 -11.95
C THR A 16 9.65 -18.77 -11.93
N LEU A 17 8.40 -18.90 -12.30
CA LEU A 17 7.70 -20.18 -12.48
C LEU A 17 7.25 -20.30 -13.93
N ASN A 18 7.18 -21.54 -14.42
CA ASN A 18 6.52 -21.86 -15.69
C ASN A 18 5.22 -22.60 -15.37
N VAL A 19 4.10 -22.03 -15.80
CA VAL A 19 2.76 -22.61 -15.61
C VAL A 19 2.14 -22.84 -16.98
N GLY A 20 2.14 -24.11 -17.40
CA GLY A 20 1.81 -24.45 -18.79
C GLY A 20 2.83 -23.82 -19.76
N ASN A 21 2.34 -23.00 -20.65
CA ASN A 21 3.16 -22.27 -21.64
C ASN A 21 3.46 -20.81 -21.24
N LYS A 22 3.14 -20.40 -20.00
CA LYS A 22 3.31 -19.03 -19.53
C LYS A 22 4.42 -18.95 -18.50
N ARG A 23 5.18 -17.87 -18.57
CA ARG A 23 6.12 -17.46 -17.54
C ARG A 23 5.39 -16.61 -16.51
N VAL A 24 5.60 -16.91 -15.25
CA VAL A 24 5.04 -16.19 -14.12
C VAL A 24 6.20 -15.68 -13.27
N GLU A 25 6.34 -14.37 -13.20
CA GLU A 25 7.41 -13.68 -12.48
C GLU A 25 6.88 -13.12 -11.17
N LEU A 26 7.45 -13.57 -10.05
CA LEU A 26 7.12 -13.10 -8.72
C LEU A 26 8.23 -12.17 -8.25
N THR A 27 7.85 -10.97 -7.80
CA THR A 27 8.78 -9.97 -7.25
C THR A 27 8.32 -9.55 -5.86
N ASN A 28 9.19 -9.79 -4.86
CA ASN A 28 8.99 -9.24 -3.53
C ASN A 28 9.41 -7.77 -3.54
N VAL A 29 8.47 -6.87 -3.29
CA VAL A 29 8.71 -5.42 -3.29
C VAL A 29 9.15 -4.87 -1.93
N GLY A 30 9.40 -5.79 -0.98
CA GLY A 30 9.75 -5.42 0.40
C GLY A 30 8.52 -4.95 1.20
N PRO A 31 8.75 -4.51 2.44
CA PRO A 31 7.65 -4.06 3.28
C PRO A 31 7.04 -2.76 2.72
N ALA A 32 5.74 -2.78 2.49
CA ALA A 32 4.92 -1.68 2.01
C ALA A 32 3.54 -1.70 2.67
N HIS A 33 2.53 -2.37 2.11
CA HIS A 33 1.28 -2.65 2.80
C HIS A 33 1.52 -3.59 3.99
N THR A 34 2.22 -4.71 3.74
CA THR A 34 2.70 -5.65 4.75
C THR A 34 4.22 -5.82 4.65
N ARG A 35 4.76 -6.83 5.34
CA ARG A 35 6.20 -7.14 5.28
C ARG A 35 6.59 -8.08 4.15
N GLY A 36 5.62 -8.72 3.51
CA GLY A 36 5.85 -9.78 2.54
C GLY A 36 5.04 -9.61 1.26
N ASP A 37 4.89 -8.37 0.78
CA ASP A 37 4.12 -8.07 -0.41
C ASP A 37 4.83 -8.58 -1.67
N VAL A 38 4.09 -9.27 -2.53
CA VAL A 38 4.59 -9.89 -3.75
C VAL A 38 3.73 -9.48 -4.94
N LEU A 39 4.38 -9.00 -5.98
CA LEU A 39 3.78 -8.81 -7.30
C LEU A 39 3.90 -10.09 -8.11
N VAL A 40 2.88 -10.41 -8.88
CA VAL A 40 2.86 -11.58 -9.79
C VAL A 40 2.61 -11.07 -11.21
N HIS A 41 3.65 -11.07 -12.04
CA HIS A 41 3.61 -10.59 -13.42
C HIS A 41 3.55 -11.77 -14.40
N VAL A 42 2.67 -11.67 -15.38
CA VAL A 42 2.54 -12.60 -16.49
C VAL A 42 2.82 -11.85 -17.79
N PRO A 43 4.10 -11.79 -18.25
CA PRO A 43 4.51 -10.95 -19.37
C PRO A 43 3.77 -11.23 -20.67
N GLU A 44 3.53 -12.51 -20.99
CA GLU A 44 2.84 -12.92 -22.21
C GLU A 44 1.38 -12.42 -22.27
N ASP A 45 0.76 -12.16 -21.12
CA ASP A 45 -0.60 -11.62 -21.02
C ASP A 45 -0.60 -10.12 -20.72
N LYS A 46 0.55 -9.47 -20.61
CA LYS A 46 0.71 -8.07 -20.17
C LYS A 46 -0.11 -7.76 -18.92
N THR A 47 -0.14 -8.71 -17.99
CA THR A 47 -1.00 -8.65 -16.79
C THR A 47 -0.16 -8.77 -15.53
N ILE A 48 -0.47 -7.93 -14.55
CA ILE A 48 0.13 -8.01 -13.22
C ILE A 48 -0.96 -8.12 -12.14
N PHE A 49 -0.75 -9.04 -11.20
CA PHE A 49 -1.53 -9.17 -9.97
C PHE A 49 -0.72 -8.53 -8.85
N THR A 50 -1.28 -7.53 -8.21
CA THR A 50 -0.53 -6.68 -7.29
C THR A 50 -0.81 -6.96 -5.81
N GLY A 51 -1.84 -7.78 -5.51
CA GLY A 51 -2.32 -7.87 -4.14
C GLY A 51 -2.56 -6.46 -3.58
N ASP A 52 -2.37 -6.29 -2.30
CA ASP A 52 -2.66 -5.04 -1.59
C ASP A 52 -1.58 -3.95 -1.77
N ILE A 53 -0.72 -4.09 -2.80
CA ILE A 53 0.11 -2.98 -3.29
C ILE A 53 -0.73 -1.99 -4.10
N VAL A 54 -1.83 -2.42 -4.75
CA VAL A 54 -2.72 -1.51 -5.48
C VAL A 54 -4.14 -1.57 -4.93
N PHE A 55 -4.64 -0.38 -4.57
CA PHE A 55 -6.02 -0.08 -4.22
C PHE A 55 -6.57 0.88 -5.27
N VAL A 56 -7.75 0.60 -5.81
CA VAL A 56 -8.40 1.44 -6.81
C VAL A 56 -9.68 2.04 -6.25
N GLY A 57 -9.76 3.37 -6.23
CA GLY A 57 -10.94 4.11 -5.79
C GLY A 57 -11.20 4.09 -4.29
N GLY A 58 -10.27 3.59 -3.49
CA GLY A 58 -10.37 3.56 -2.03
C GLY A 58 -9.04 3.87 -1.34
N HIS A 59 -9.11 4.45 -0.16
CA HIS A 59 -7.93 4.70 0.65
C HIS A 59 -7.27 3.37 1.03
N PRO A 60 -5.96 3.19 0.77
CA PRO A 60 -5.23 1.99 1.18
C PRO A 60 -5.03 1.94 2.70
N VAL A 61 -4.55 0.83 3.22
CA VAL A 61 -4.13 0.69 4.62
C VAL A 61 -2.63 0.43 4.68
N MET A 62 -1.89 1.27 5.39
CA MET A 62 -0.45 1.14 5.57
C MET A 62 -0.13 0.46 6.91
N TRP A 63 0.06 -0.87 6.89
CA TRP A 63 0.37 -1.63 8.11
C TRP A 63 1.86 -1.60 8.47
N ALA A 64 2.72 -1.73 7.47
CA ALA A 64 4.15 -1.89 7.67
C ALA A 64 4.95 -0.64 7.33
N GLY A 65 4.76 -0.05 6.14
CA GLY A 65 5.69 0.94 5.61
C GLY A 65 7.10 0.35 5.36
N PRO A 66 8.10 1.12 4.99
CA PRO A 66 8.00 2.57 4.78
C PRO A 66 7.26 2.91 3.49
N VAL A 67 6.61 4.08 3.48
CA VAL A 67 5.85 4.54 2.31
C VAL A 67 6.73 4.71 1.07
N GLY A 68 8.01 4.99 1.24
CA GLY A 68 8.98 5.05 0.15
C GLY A 68 9.02 3.76 -0.66
N ASN A 69 9.11 2.60 0.00
CA ASN A 69 9.08 1.31 -0.69
C ASN A 69 7.77 1.08 -1.46
N TRP A 70 6.65 1.58 -0.94
CA TRP A 70 5.37 1.46 -1.65
C TRP A 70 5.34 2.33 -2.90
N ILE A 71 5.87 3.54 -2.83
CA ILE A 71 6.04 4.43 -4.00
C ILE A 71 6.96 3.76 -5.04
N ASP A 72 8.08 3.16 -4.60
CA ASP A 72 9.01 2.43 -5.48
C ASP A 72 8.33 1.20 -6.12
N ALA A 73 7.45 0.50 -5.40
CA ALA A 73 6.66 -0.59 -5.96
C ALA A 73 5.69 -0.10 -7.05
N CYS A 74 5.05 1.05 -6.87
CA CYS A 74 4.24 1.67 -7.93
C CYS A 74 5.12 2.04 -9.14
N ASP A 75 6.32 2.58 -8.93
CA ASP A 75 7.24 2.90 -10.03
C ASP A 75 7.70 1.65 -10.78
N HIS A 76 7.96 0.56 -10.06
CA HIS A 76 8.27 -0.72 -10.69
C HIS A 76 7.12 -1.20 -11.59
N ILE A 77 5.87 -1.18 -11.11
CA ILE A 77 4.68 -1.55 -11.91
C ILE A 77 4.54 -0.66 -13.14
N LEU A 78 4.70 0.65 -12.98
CA LEU A 78 4.59 1.62 -14.08
C LEU A 78 5.67 1.43 -15.16
N GLY A 79 6.84 0.91 -14.78
CA GLY A 79 7.96 0.60 -15.70
C GLY A 79 7.77 -0.67 -16.54
N LEU A 80 6.86 -1.59 -16.15
CA LEU A 80 6.61 -2.83 -16.88
C LEU A 80 5.80 -2.61 -18.17
N ASP A 81 5.98 -3.50 -19.16
CA ASP A 81 5.08 -3.55 -20.34
C ASP A 81 3.81 -4.35 -19.99
N ILE A 82 2.85 -3.66 -19.38
CA ILE A 82 1.57 -4.20 -18.95
C ILE A 82 0.41 -3.37 -19.46
N GLU A 83 -0.73 -4.02 -19.64
CA GLU A 83 -2.00 -3.41 -20.04
C GLU A 83 -3.07 -3.59 -18.93
N THR A 84 -2.96 -4.69 -18.18
CA THR A 84 -3.94 -5.07 -17.15
C THR A 84 -3.28 -5.11 -15.76
N VAL A 85 -3.88 -4.41 -14.82
CA VAL A 85 -3.56 -4.44 -13.38
C VAL A 85 -4.72 -5.05 -12.63
N VAL A 86 -4.46 -6.18 -11.95
CA VAL A 86 -5.42 -6.82 -11.04
C VAL A 86 -5.06 -6.42 -9.61
N PRO A 87 -5.78 -5.46 -9.02
CA PRO A 87 -5.49 -4.94 -7.69
C PRO A 87 -5.96 -5.90 -6.59
N GLY A 88 -5.48 -5.70 -5.35
CA GLY A 88 -6.04 -6.36 -4.18
C GLY A 88 -7.44 -5.83 -3.82
N HIS A 89 -7.68 -4.55 -4.10
CA HIS A 89 -8.95 -3.87 -3.83
C HIS A 89 -9.37 -2.97 -4.99
N GLY A 90 -10.66 -3.00 -5.32
CA GLY A 90 -11.25 -2.25 -6.41
C GLY A 90 -11.34 -3.03 -7.72
N PRO A 91 -11.74 -2.40 -8.82
CA PRO A 91 -11.88 -3.05 -10.12
C PRO A 91 -10.53 -3.33 -10.79
N VAL A 92 -10.51 -4.32 -11.69
CA VAL A 92 -9.41 -4.51 -12.64
C VAL A 92 -9.21 -3.20 -13.43
N SER A 93 -7.98 -2.81 -13.60
CA SER A 93 -7.62 -1.47 -14.05
C SER A 93 -6.37 -1.47 -14.95
N GLY A 94 -5.75 -0.31 -15.11
CA GLY A 94 -4.52 -0.10 -15.86
C GLY A 94 -3.48 0.70 -15.06
N LYS A 95 -2.49 1.23 -15.77
CA LYS A 95 -1.41 2.03 -15.15
C LYS A 95 -1.87 3.38 -14.60
N GLU A 96 -2.97 3.91 -15.08
CA GLU A 96 -3.50 5.21 -14.63
C GLU A 96 -3.81 5.17 -13.12
N GLU A 97 -4.48 4.12 -12.67
CA GLU A 97 -4.85 3.94 -11.26
C GLU A 97 -3.64 3.67 -10.37
N VAL A 98 -2.61 3.00 -10.90
CA VAL A 98 -1.33 2.86 -10.18
C VAL A 98 -0.66 4.23 -10.02
N GLY A 99 -0.71 5.07 -11.05
CA GLY A 99 -0.25 6.45 -11.00
C GLY A 99 -1.01 7.30 -9.99
N ALA A 100 -2.34 7.15 -9.94
CA ALA A 100 -3.20 7.82 -8.97
C ALA A 100 -2.86 7.40 -7.53
N LEU A 101 -2.67 6.11 -7.28
CA LEU A 101 -2.25 5.61 -5.98
C LEU A 101 -0.86 6.13 -5.59
N LYS A 102 0.10 6.14 -6.52
CA LYS A 102 1.43 6.72 -6.27
C LYS A 102 1.33 8.19 -5.86
N ALA A 103 0.52 8.97 -6.57
CA ALA A 103 0.30 10.38 -6.25
C ALA A 103 -0.34 10.53 -4.85
N TYR A 104 -1.32 9.70 -4.51
CA TYR A 104 -1.92 9.64 -3.18
C TYR A 104 -0.86 9.41 -2.09
N LEU A 105 -0.01 8.40 -2.24
CA LEU A 105 1.02 8.07 -1.23
C LEU A 105 2.02 9.21 -1.05
N ALA A 106 2.44 9.85 -2.14
CA ALA A 106 3.37 10.98 -2.12
C ALA A 106 2.75 12.20 -1.45
N GLU A 107 1.52 12.55 -1.79
CA GLU A 107 0.78 13.68 -1.22
C GLU A 107 0.49 13.46 0.26
N LEU A 108 0.02 12.26 0.64
CA LEU A 108 -0.24 11.92 2.04
C LEU A 108 1.03 12.03 2.88
N ARG A 109 2.18 11.57 2.36
CA ARG A 109 3.47 11.71 3.03
C ARG A 109 3.86 13.18 3.22
N TYR A 110 3.68 14.00 2.18
CA TYR A 110 3.98 15.42 2.21
C TYR A 110 3.11 16.17 3.24
N GLU A 111 1.79 15.98 3.19
CA GLU A 111 0.85 16.63 4.08
C GLU A 111 0.98 16.15 5.54
N SER A 112 1.30 14.87 5.75
CA SER A 112 1.61 14.34 7.08
C SER A 112 2.91 14.94 7.63
N ARG A 113 3.96 15.05 6.81
CA ARG A 113 5.24 15.63 7.21
C ARG A 113 5.11 17.10 7.61
N LYS A 114 4.38 17.88 6.84
CA LYS A 114 4.11 19.29 7.11
C LYS A 114 3.47 19.50 8.48
N ARG A 115 2.49 18.66 8.86
CA ARG A 115 1.80 18.74 10.14
C ARG A 115 2.66 18.22 11.29
N TYR A 116 3.42 17.16 11.05
CA TYR A 116 4.41 16.67 12.01
C TYR A 116 5.42 17.77 12.38
N ASP A 117 5.99 18.45 11.39
CA ASP A 117 6.95 19.55 11.60
C ASP A 117 6.33 20.77 12.27
N ALA A 118 5.02 20.97 12.12
CA ALA A 118 4.24 21.98 12.83
C ALA A 118 3.89 21.60 14.28
N GLY A 119 4.23 20.37 14.70
CA GLY A 119 4.01 19.89 16.06
C GLY A 119 2.60 19.35 16.35
N LEU A 120 1.78 19.12 15.31
CA LEU A 120 0.48 18.47 15.48
C LEU A 120 0.68 16.99 15.85
N ASP A 121 -0.16 16.46 16.74
CA ASP A 121 -0.24 15.02 16.93
C ASP A 121 -0.91 14.34 15.72
N TRP A 122 -0.75 13.03 15.61
CA TRP A 122 -1.22 12.27 14.45
C TRP A 122 -2.76 12.26 14.31
N VAL A 123 -3.53 12.41 15.41
CA VAL A 123 -5.00 12.48 15.36
C VAL A 123 -5.44 13.80 14.74
N ALA A 124 -4.96 14.92 15.30
CA ALA A 124 -5.25 16.26 14.78
C ALA A 124 -4.81 16.41 13.31
N ALA A 125 -3.63 15.87 12.97
CA ALA A 125 -3.15 15.86 11.59
C ALA A 125 -4.08 15.06 10.65
N SER A 126 -4.57 13.91 11.12
CA SER A 126 -5.51 13.09 10.32
C SER A 126 -6.83 13.80 10.09
N GLU A 127 -7.38 14.46 11.11
CA GLU A 127 -8.63 15.23 11.03
C GLU A 127 -8.53 16.37 10.01
N GLU A 128 -7.39 17.09 9.99
CA GLU A 128 -7.18 18.13 8.99
C GLU A 128 -6.99 17.58 7.57
N ILE A 129 -6.26 16.46 7.43
CA ILE A 129 -6.00 15.85 6.12
C ILE A 129 -7.29 15.29 5.52
N ILE A 130 -8.09 14.55 6.32
CA ILE A 130 -9.27 13.84 5.83
C ILE A 130 -10.35 14.78 5.28
N ALA A 131 -10.35 16.05 5.70
CA ALA A 131 -11.38 17.01 5.32
C ALA A 131 -11.42 17.23 3.79
N ASP A 132 -10.25 17.32 3.14
CA ASP A 132 -10.15 17.67 1.72
C ASP A 132 -9.36 16.65 0.88
N PHE A 133 -8.75 15.65 1.52
CA PHE A 133 -7.79 14.75 0.88
C PHE A 133 -8.48 13.59 0.17
N PHE A 134 -8.37 13.51 -1.16
CA PHE A 134 -8.92 12.41 -1.97
C PHE A 134 -10.36 12.02 -1.58
N ASN A 135 -11.20 13.01 -1.29
CA ASN A 135 -12.54 12.85 -0.73
C ASN A 135 -13.54 12.13 -1.65
N HIS A 136 -13.17 11.84 -2.90
CA HIS A 136 -13.93 11.01 -3.85
C HIS A 136 -13.61 9.50 -3.70
N TRP A 137 -12.59 9.12 -2.92
CA TRP A 137 -12.28 7.72 -2.61
C TRP A 137 -13.07 7.26 -1.38
N ILE A 138 -13.42 5.95 -1.36
CA ILE A 138 -14.09 5.32 -0.22
C ILE A 138 -13.10 5.01 0.92
N ASP A 139 -13.62 4.67 2.10
CA ASP A 139 -12.85 4.25 3.28
C ASP A 139 -11.92 5.36 3.81
N ARG A 140 -12.43 6.59 3.89
CA ARG A 140 -11.67 7.79 4.30
C ARG A 140 -11.05 7.68 5.69
N GLU A 141 -11.66 6.98 6.59
CA GLU A 141 -11.19 6.73 7.95
C GLU A 141 -9.81 6.07 7.99
N ARG A 142 -9.38 5.42 6.91
CA ARG A 142 -8.04 4.81 6.77
C ARG A 142 -6.90 5.84 6.75
N VAL A 143 -7.20 7.12 6.55
CA VAL A 143 -6.22 8.21 6.69
C VAL A 143 -5.61 8.19 8.09
N PHE A 144 -6.37 7.88 9.14
CA PHE A 144 -5.86 7.83 10.51
C PHE A 144 -4.75 6.81 10.71
N ILE A 145 -4.92 5.59 10.22
CA ILE A 145 -3.86 4.57 10.33
C ILE A 145 -2.66 4.91 9.46
N ASN A 146 -2.88 5.48 8.29
CA ASN A 146 -1.82 5.86 7.35
C ASN A 146 -0.97 6.99 7.91
N VAL A 147 -1.59 8.06 8.42
CA VAL A 147 -0.89 9.18 9.09
C VAL A 147 -0.14 8.69 10.32
N ASN A 148 -0.74 7.83 11.14
CA ASN A 148 -0.06 7.25 12.29
C ASN A 148 1.19 6.45 11.88
N THR A 149 1.12 5.67 10.80
CA THR A 149 2.28 4.91 10.29
C THR A 149 3.37 5.86 9.79
N LEU A 150 3.01 6.92 9.06
CA LEU A 150 3.95 7.94 8.60
C LEU A 150 4.62 8.69 9.76
N TYR A 151 3.89 9.04 10.81
CA TYR A 151 4.45 9.69 11.99
C TYR A 151 5.52 8.82 12.66
N ARG A 152 5.33 7.51 12.70
CA ARG A 152 6.34 6.54 13.19
C ARG A 152 7.54 6.39 12.25
N GLU A 153 7.37 6.65 10.96
CA GLU A 153 8.52 6.74 10.04
C GLU A 153 9.34 8.02 10.26
N PHE A 154 8.68 9.12 10.63
CA PHE A 154 9.35 10.39 10.88
C PHE A 154 10.10 10.40 12.22
N ASP A 155 9.59 9.70 13.23
CA ASP A 155 10.20 9.55 14.54
C ASP A 155 10.38 8.06 14.87
N LYS A 156 11.62 7.59 14.74
CA LYS A 156 11.99 6.18 15.00
C LYS A 156 11.85 5.77 16.47
N ASP A 157 11.83 6.73 17.38
CA ASP A 157 11.68 6.51 18.81
C ASP A 157 10.21 6.54 19.25
N ALA A 158 9.30 6.92 18.36
CA ALA A 158 7.87 6.94 18.62
C ALA A 158 7.35 5.53 18.90
N LYS A 159 6.77 5.35 20.09
CA LYS A 159 6.09 4.10 20.43
C LYS A 159 4.78 3.99 19.66
N PRO A 160 4.50 2.84 19.02
CA PRO A 160 3.21 2.66 18.36
C PRO A 160 2.08 2.77 19.39
N PRO A 161 0.99 3.49 19.08
CA PRO A 161 -0.20 3.48 19.92
C PRO A 161 -0.78 2.05 19.94
N ALA A 162 -1.56 1.74 20.96
CA ALA A 162 -2.34 0.51 20.94
C ALA A 162 -3.24 0.50 19.70
N ALA A 163 -3.30 -0.62 18.98
CA ALA A 163 -4.12 -0.74 17.76
C ALA A 163 -5.58 -0.32 17.99
N MET A 164 -6.14 -0.66 19.16
CA MET A 164 -7.48 -0.24 19.57
C MET A 164 -7.67 1.28 19.59
N LYS A 165 -6.62 2.06 19.90
CA LYS A 165 -6.70 3.53 19.84
C LYS A 165 -6.86 4.02 18.41
N VAL A 166 -6.10 3.45 17.47
CA VAL A 166 -6.19 3.81 16.06
C VAL A 166 -7.57 3.48 15.50
N PHE A 167 -8.07 2.26 15.76
CA PHE A 167 -9.41 1.86 15.33
C PHE A 167 -10.53 2.69 15.97
N ALA A 168 -10.36 3.13 17.24
CA ALA A 168 -11.31 4.00 17.89
C ALA A 168 -11.39 5.40 17.25
N GLU A 169 -10.27 5.93 16.76
CA GLU A 169 -10.27 7.19 15.99
C GLU A 169 -10.92 6.99 14.62
N MET A 170 -10.58 5.92 13.90
CA MET A 170 -11.20 5.59 12.61
C MET A 170 -12.73 5.45 12.71
N ALA A 171 -13.23 4.84 13.80
CA ALA A 171 -14.68 4.59 14.00
C ALA A 171 -15.51 5.86 14.22
N LYS A 172 -14.90 7.02 14.36
CA LYS A 172 -15.60 8.31 14.49
C LYS A 172 -15.98 8.92 13.14
N TRP A 173 -15.44 8.39 12.05
CA TRP A 173 -15.54 8.88 10.66
C TRP A 173 -16.22 7.87 9.73
#